data_43511a38b5ec2fd2fe535a8cce5d8f36
#
_entry.id   43511a38b5ec2fd2fe535a8cce5d8f36
#
_cell.length_a   1.000
_cell.length_b   1.000
_cell.length_c   1.000
_cell.angle_alpha   90.00
_cell.angle_beta   90.00
_cell.angle_gamma   90.00
#
_symmetry.space_group_name_H-M   'P 1'
#
loop_
_entity.id
_entity.type
_entity.pdbx_description
1 polymer ?
#
loop_
_entity_poly.entity_id
_entity_poly.type
_entity_poly.pdbx_seq_one_letter_code
_entity_poly.pdbx_strand_id
1 'polypeptide(L)'
;MKYIKIPFITANKITSDYNIQKYDPGQAYHRIHCENGGLEISKNRILAWMIYLNDVTDGGQTYFPQQRIKIKPRVGDLYVWPAYFTHPHKGLISKTQTKYIATGWCHFINI
;
A
#
# COMPACT_ATOMS: atom_id res chain seq x y z
N MET A 1 -19.12 -1.58 -4.21
CA MET A 1 -18.07 -0.70 -4.80
C MET A 1 -18.18 0.67 -4.18
N LYS A 2 -17.05 1.20 -3.72
CA LYS A 2 -17.02 2.53 -3.10
C LYS A 2 -16.20 3.48 -3.94
N TYR A 3 -16.62 4.74 -3.98
CA TYR A 3 -15.92 5.83 -4.62
C TYR A 3 -15.14 6.62 -3.57
N ILE A 4 -13.92 7.02 -3.92
CA ILE A 4 -13.11 7.90 -3.11
C ILE A 4 -13.20 9.30 -3.72
N LYS A 5 -13.48 10.30 -2.87
CA LYS A 5 -13.47 11.69 -3.32
C LYS A 5 -12.04 12.20 -3.34
N ILE A 6 -11.53 12.45 -4.54
CA ILE A 6 -10.18 12.97 -4.77
C ILE A 6 -10.33 14.30 -5.51
N PRO A 7 -9.68 15.39 -5.04
CA PRO A 7 -9.73 16.65 -5.77
C PRO A 7 -9.31 16.50 -7.22
N PHE A 8 -10.05 17.10 -8.13
CA PHE A 8 -9.83 17.11 -9.58
C PHE A 8 -9.96 15.76 -10.28
N ILE A 9 -10.26 14.70 -9.55
CA ILE A 9 -10.49 13.37 -10.11
C ILE A 9 -11.92 12.97 -9.80
N THR A 10 -12.75 12.87 -10.85
CA THR A 10 -14.17 12.60 -10.71
C THR A 10 -14.56 11.16 -11.04
N ALA A 11 -13.73 10.44 -11.78
CA ALA A 11 -14.01 9.09 -12.25
C ALA A 11 -13.01 8.10 -11.65
N ASN A 12 -13.29 7.66 -10.42
CA ASN A 12 -12.44 6.70 -9.70
C ASN A 12 -13.29 5.75 -8.87
N LYS A 13 -12.72 4.59 -8.54
CA LYS A 13 -13.35 3.60 -7.66
C LYS A 13 -12.31 2.78 -6.93
N ILE A 14 -12.69 2.28 -5.76
CA ILE A 14 -11.97 1.19 -5.10
C ILE A 14 -12.28 -0.10 -5.88
N THR A 15 -11.26 -0.82 -6.30
CA THR A 15 -11.44 -2.12 -6.94
C THR A 15 -11.92 -3.17 -5.94
N SER A 16 -12.66 -4.16 -6.42
CA SER A 16 -13.06 -5.29 -5.58
C SER A 16 -11.90 -6.22 -5.24
N ASP A 17 -10.82 -6.18 -6.02
CA ASP A 17 -9.66 -7.03 -5.83
C ASP A 17 -8.74 -6.42 -4.79
N TYR A 18 -8.32 -7.24 -3.83
CA TYR A 18 -7.34 -6.89 -2.84
C TYR A 18 -6.53 -8.13 -2.46
N ASN A 19 -5.37 -7.89 -1.85
CA ASN A 19 -4.48 -8.96 -1.40
C ASN A 19 -4.41 -8.96 0.12
N ILE A 20 -4.40 -10.16 0.70
CA ILE A 20 -3.96 -10.36 2.08
C ILE A 20 -2.57 -11.00 1.99
N GLN A 21 -1.61 -10.37 2.64
CA GLN A 21 -0.21 -10.77 2.59
C GLN A 21 0.27 -11.11 4.01
N LYS A 22 1.00 -12.22 4.09
CA LYS A 22 1.65 -12.67 5.31
C LYS A 22 3.16 -12.58 5.13
N TYR A 23 3.82 -11.95 6.08
CA TYR A 23 5.28 -11.88 6.13
C TYR A 23 5.75 -12.52 7.45
N ASP A 24 6.42 -13.66 7.34
CA ASP A 24 7.06 -14.28 8.50
C ASP A 24 8.30 -13.50 8.94
N PRO A 25 8.83 -13.74 10.15
CA PRO A 25 10.06 -13.09 10.57
C PRO A 25 11.16 -13.19 9.51
N GLY A 26 11.81 -12.07 9.20
CA GLY A 26 12.83 -11.97 8.17
C GLY A 26 12.31 -11.74 6.76
N GLN A 27 11.00 -11.77 6.55
CA GLN A 27 10.39 -11.55 5.24
C GLN A 27 9.84 -10.13 5.10
N ALA A 28 9.95 -9.57 3.91
CA ALA A 28 9.33 -8.32 3.53
C ALA A 28 9.34 -8.17 2.01
N TYR A 29 8.57 -7.25 1.49
CA TYR A 29 8.72 -6.79 0.12
C TYR A 29 9.84 -5.75 0.09
N HIS A 30 11.07 -6.21 -0.15
CA HIS A 30 12.30 -5.40 0.01
C HIS A 30 12.55 -4.40 -1.10
N ARG A 31 11.93 -4.60 -2.26
CA ARG A 31 12.22 -3.76 -3.43
C ARG A 31 11.48 -2.43 -3.30
N ILE A 32 12.21 -1.32 -3.47
CA ILE A 32 11.60 -0.01 -3.59
C ILE A 32 10.79 0.04 -4.89
N HIS A 33 9.53 0.41 -4.79
CA HIS A 33 8.60 0.41 -5.92
C HIS A 33 7.48 1.45 -5.71
N CYS A 34 6.79 1.76 -6.79
CA CYS A 34 5.47 2.40 -6.74
C CYS A 34 4.45 1.48 -7.42
N GLU A 35 3.17 1.76 -7.19
CA GLU A 35 2.10 0.85 -7.62
C GLU A 35 1.72 1.01 -9.09
N ASN A 36 2.01 2.16 -9.69
CA ASN A 36 1.74 2.43 -11.11
C ASN A 36 3.07 2.69 -11.83
N GLY A 37 3.59 1.66 -12.47
CA GLY A 37 4.79 1.75 -13.31
C GLY A 37 4.49 1.92 -14.79
N GLY A 38 3.25 2.20 -15.17
CA GLY A 38 2.85 2.40 -16.57
C GLY A 38 2.55 1.12 -17.33
N LEU A 39 2.60 -0.05 -16.69
CA LEU A 39 2.21 -1.31 -17.31
C LEU A 39 0.70 -1.40 -17.48
N GLU A 40 0.25 -2.20 -18.43
CA GLU A 40 -1.18 -2.38 -18.73
C GLU A 40 -1.99 -2.75 -17.47
N ILE A 41 -1.45 -3.65 -16.64
CA ILE A 41 -2.12 -4.09 -15.41
C ILE A 41 -2.22 -3.00 -14.35
N SER A 42 -1.34 -2.01 -14.36
CA SER A 42 -1.22 -1.02 -13.27
C SER A 42 -1.52 0.42 -13.71
N LYS A 43 -1.66 0.67 -15.00
CA LYS A 43 -1.75 2.03 -15.55
C LYS A 43 -2.92 2.87 -15.03
N ASN A 44 -4.00 2.23 -14.55
CA ASN A 44 -5.18 2.91 -14.03
C ASN A 44 -5.17 3.09 -12.51
N ARG A 45 -4.12 2.67 -11.82
CA ARG A 45 -4.00 2.84 -10.38
C ARG A 45 -3.71 4.29 -10.04
N ILE A 46 -4.56 4.90 -9.22
CA ILE A 46 -4.42 6.29 -8.76
C ILE A 46 -3.86 6.32 -7.35
N LEU A 47 -4.44 5.51 -6.47
CA LEU A 47 -4.10 5.39 -5.06
C LEU A 47 -3.81 3.94 -4.73
N ALA A 48 -2.92 3.75 -3.77
CA ALA A 48 -2.77 2.50 -3.05
C ALA A 48 -3.35 2.67 -1.65
N TRP A 49 -3.89 1.59 -1.10
CA TRP A 49 -4.32 1.55 0.29
C TRP A 49 -3.78 0.29 0.97
N MET A 50 -3.57 0.38 2.28
CA MET A 50 -3.08 -0.71 3.09
C MET A 50 -3.67 -0.62 4.49
N ILE A 51 -4.07 -1.77 5.03
CA ILE A 51 -4.50 -1.91 6.41
C ILE A 51 -3.58 -2.92 7.09
N TYR A 52 -3.01 -2.55 8.23
CA TYR A 52 -2.33 -3.51 9.07
C TYR A 52 -3.35 -4.38 9.81
N LEU A 53 -3.18 -5.69 9.72
CA LEU A 53 -4.10 -6.66 10.32
C LEU A 53 -3.65 -7.15 11.69
N ASN A 54 -2.44 -6.79 12.10
CA ASN A 54 -1.92 -7.05 13.44
C ASN A 54 -0.88 -6.01 13.83
N ASP A 55 -0.61 -5.92 15.13
CA ASP A 55 0.48 -5.10 15.64
C ASP A 55 1.82 -5.77 15.41
N VAL A 56 2.82 -4.99 15.01
CA VAL A 56 4.22 -5.42 14.96
C VAL A 56 5.06 -4.35 15.66
N THR A 57 5.75 -4.75 16.71
CA THR A 57 6.54 -3.83 17.54
C THR A 57 8.03 -3.89 17.25
N ASP A 58 8.49 -4.94 16.57
CA ASP A 58 9.87 -5.15 16.18
C ASP A 58 10.00 -5.04 14.66
N GLY A 59 10.31 -3.86 14.18
CA GLY A 59 10.45 -3.62 12.74
C GLY A 59 9.11 -3.69 11.98
N GLY A 60 9.14 -4.27 10.80
CA GLY A 60 7.95 -4.49 9.98
C GLY A 60 7.34 -3.24 9.37
N GLN A 61 7.97 -2.08 9.49
CA GLN A 61 7.43 -0.83 8.99
C GLN A 61 7.33 -0.81 7.46
N THR A 62 6.45 0.02 6.95
CA THR A 62 6.45 0.45 5.56
C THR A 62 7.24 1.75 5.47
N TYR A 63 8.25 1.77 4.61
CA TYR A 63 9.20 2.87 4.51
C TYR A 63 9.03 3.63 3.20
N PHE A 64 8.79 4.95 3.32
CA PHE A 64 8.71 5.90 2.22
C PHE A 64 9.97 6.79 2.23
N PRO A 65 11.02 6.46 1.45
CA PRO A 65 12.29 7.18 1.54
C PRO A 65 12.19 8.66 1.18
N GLN A 66 11.41 9.02 0.18
CA GLN A 66 11.30 10.42 -0.25
C GLN A 66 10.61 11.28 0.77
N GLN A 67 9.60 10.76 1.47
CA GLN A 67 8.92 11.46 2.54
C GLN A 67 9.65 11.31 3.88
N ARG A 68 10.63 10.42 3.97
CA ARG A 68 11.37 10.09 5.21
C ARG A 68 10.45 9.61 6.32
N ILE A 69 9.48 8.76 5.95
CA ILE A 69 8.47 8.23 6.87
C ILE A 69 8.60 6.72 6.95
N LYS A 70 8.61 6.20 8.17
CA LYS A 70 8.45 4.77 8.47
C LYS A 70 7.13 4.61 9.22
N ILE A 71 6.20 3.86 8.62
CA ILE A 71 4.89 3.63 9.22
C ILE A 71 4.97 2.39 10.10
N LYS A 72 4.67 2.58 11.39
CA LYS A 72 4.66 1.50 12.36
C LYS A 72 3.37 0.68 12.24
N PRO A 73 3.45 -0.66 12.16
CA PRO A 73 2.27 -1.50 12.07
C PRO A 73 1.42 -1.46 13.33
N ARG A 74 0.20 -0.95 13.19
CA ARG A 74 -0.83 -0.97 14.23
C ARG A 74 -2.10 -1.54 13.64
N VAL A 75 -2.68 -2.53 14.31
CA VAL A 75 -3.88 -3.20 13.84
C VAL A 75 -5.01 -2.21 13.57
N GLY A 76 -5.61 -2.32 12.39
CA GLY A 76 -6.75 -1.49 11.99
C GLY A 76 -6.39 -0.14 11.39
N ASP A 77 -5.13 0.30 11.43
CA ASP A 77 -4.73 1.54 10.79
C ASP A 77 -4.76 1.40 9.27
N LEU A 78 -5.47 2.32 8.64
CA LEU A 78 -5.55 2.44 7.18
C LEU A 78 -4.63 3.55 6.71
N TYR A 79 -3.82 3.23 5.71
CA TYR A 79 -2.97 4.18 5.00
C TYR A 79 -3.35 4.22 3.53
N VAL A 80 -3.36 5.42 2.97
CA VAL A 80 -3.66 5.66 1.55
C VAL A 80 -2.60 6.61 1.00
N TRP A 81 -2.04 6.30 -0.17
CA TRP A 81 -1.04 7.15 -0.80
C TRP A 81 -1.17 7.11 -2.32
N PRO A 82 -0.66 8.15 -3.01
CA PRO A 82 -0.61 8.16 -4.47
C PRO A 82 0.17 6.97 -5.02
N ALA A 83 -0.36 6.32 -6.05
CA ALA A 83 0.22 5.10 -6.62
C ALA A 83 1.45 5.38 -7.51
N TYR A 84 1.95 6.60 -7.53
CA TYR A 84 2.92 7.06 -8.50
C TYR A 84 4.34 7.16 -7.95
N PHE A 85 5.26 7.55 -8.83
CA PHE A 85 6.69 7.69 -8.55
C PHE A 85 7.04 8.70 -7.46
N THR A 86 6.09 9.52 -7.05
CA THR A 86 6.26 10.46 -5.93
C THR A 86 6.29 9.76 -4.56
N HIS A 87 5.75 8.54 -4.48
CA HIS A 87 5.64 7.76 -3.25
C HIS A 87 6.21 6.35 -3.39
N PRO A 88 7.50 6.23 -3.80
CA PRO A 88 8.14 4.93 -3.78
C PRO A 88 8.30 4.46 -2.33
N HIS A 89 8.16 3.17 -2.12
CA HIS A 89 8.20 2.59 -0.78
C HIS A 89 8.67 1.14 -0.81
N LYS A 90 8.97 0.62 0.37
CA LYS A 90 9.30 -0.79 0.59
C LYS A 90 8.85 -1.24 1.97
N GLY A 91 8.69 -2.55 2.14
CA GLY A 91 8.53 -3.15 3.46
C GLY A 91 9.88 -3.39 4.13
N LEU A 92 9.91 -3.19 5.44
CA LEU A 92 11.04 -3.56 6.29
C LEU A 92 10.72 -4.85 7.02
N ILE A 93 11.74 -5.67 7.27
CA ILE A 93 11.56 -6.93 8.00
C ILE A 93 11.22 -6.68 9.47
N SER A 94 10.48 -7.61 10.07
CA SER A 94 10.53 -7.86 11.50
C SER A 94 11.41 -9.09 11.72
N LYS A 95 12.33 -9.03 12.67
CA LYS A 95 13.20 -10.18 12.97
C LYS A 95 12.47 -11.25 13.78
N THR A 96 11.43 -10.88 14.50
CA THR A 96 10.82 -11.73 15.52
C THR A 96 9.32 -11.95 15.35
N GLN A 97 8.63 -11.15 14.56
CA GLN A 97 7.17 -11.17 14.48
C GLN A 97 6.68 -11.40 13.05
N THR A 98 5.52 -12.02 12.95
CA THR A 98 4.79 -12.16 11.68
C THR A 98 3.92 -10.93 11.47
N LYS A 99 3.91 -10.42 10.24
CA LYS A 99 3.09 -9.28 9.83
C LYS A 99 2.04 -9.71 8.83
N TYR A 100 0.81 -9.26 9.05
CA TYR A 100 -0.30 -9.42 8.10
C TYR A 100 -0.79 -8.06 7.65
N ILE A 101 -0.99 -7.90 6.35
CA ILE A 101 -1.58 -6.70 5.76
C ILE A 101 -2.66 -7.08 4.76
N ALA A 102 -3.64 -6.18 4.60
CA ALA A 102 -4.52 -6.15 3.44
C ALA A 102 -4.11 -4.93 2.60
N THR A 103 -4.04 -5.09 1.29
CA THR A 103 -3.66 -4.00 0.38
C THR A 103 -4.46 -4.07 -0.92
N GLY A 104 -4.70 -2.91 -1.51
CA GLY A 104 -5.42 -2.79 -2.75
C GLY A 104 -5.23 -1.41 -3.36
N TRP A 105 -6.09 -1.09 -4.32
CA TRP A 105 -5.94 0.12 -5.13
C TRP A 105 -7.26 0.82 -5.39
N CYS A 106 -7.17 2.11 -5.68
CA CYS A 106 -8.21 2.90 -6.30
C CYS A 106 -7.81 3.14 -7.75
N HIS A 107 -8.72 2.88 -8.68
CA HIS A 107 -8.48 2.98 -10.11
C HIS A 107 -9.27 4.12 -10.75
N PHE A 108 -8.74 4.66 -11.85
CA PHE A 108 -9.58 5.41 -12.78
C PHE A 108 -10.67 4.50 -13.34
N ILE A 109 -11.84 5.07 -13.58
CA ILE A 109 -12.96 4.38 -14.21
C ILE A 109 -12.95 4.73 -15.68
N ASN A 110 -13.04 3.73 -16.53
CA ASN A 110 -13.33 3.95 -17.95
C ASN A 110 -14.80 4.32 -18.09
N ILE A 111 -15.03 5.49 -18.63
CA ILE A 111 -16.37 6.03 -18.84
C ILE A 111 -16.72 5.88 -20.32
#